data_17cb872e4ad6533e33fafbf67f01f7bf
#
_entry.id   17cb872e4ad6533e33fafbf67f01f7bf
#
_cell.length_a   1.000
_cell.length_b   1.000
_cell.length_c   1.000
_cell.angle_alpha   90.00
_cell.angle_beta   90.00
_cell.angle_gamma   90.00
#
_symmetry.space_group_name_H-M   'P 1'
#
loop_
_entity.id
_entity.type
_entity.pdbx_description
1 polymer ?
#
loop_
_entity_poly.entity_id
_entity_poly.type
_entity_poly.pdbx_seq_one_letter_code
_entity_poly.pdbx_strand_id
1 'polypeptide(L)'
;GKKINKINELLIPGKLIEVGDATVSTGGAVANTGLAMKILGGNVSLLGKIGNDAFGGIVKGVLKKYEAKDELLISDTEATSYTVVVAAPGIDRIFLHNPGANNAFYAEDIPEEDLKDAALFHFGYPTIMRSMYLNDGDELIKMMKRVKEAGVATSMDLASVDDSSEAGKVNWRHVLERVMPYVDIFVPSVEELCYMLDKERFQEWQERAAECDVTEILDVEKDVKPLADECMKMGAKMLLLKCGVPGMYFCSASKEVLSQISERLELDVDAWAEKEYFEKSYVPERVLSGTGAGDTSIAAFLTAMTDGCTPEEALHLAAGTGASCVAAYDSLSGLKSFEELRKKIDAGWEKVK
;
A
#
# COMPACT_ATOMS: atom_id res chain seq x y z
N GLY A 1 14.68 27.06 -11.99
CA GLY A 1 15.94 26.47 -11.52
C GLY A 1 16.72 25.85 -12.68
N LYS A 2 18.02 25.69 -12.51
CA LYS A 2 18.89 25.06 -13.51
C LYS A 2 18.53 23.57 -13.60
N LYS A 3 18.24 23.06 -14.78
CA LYS A 3 18.01 21.61 -14.98
C LYS A 3 19.28 20.85 -14.63
N ILE A 4 19.16 19.80 -13.80
CA ILE A 4 20.24 18.90 -13.41
C ILE A 4 20.04 17.62 -14.20
N ASN A 5 21.12 17.14 -14.84
CA ASN A 5 21.04 15.94 -15.66
C ASN A 5 21.63 14.70 -14.97
N LYS A 6 22.43 14.91 -13.92
CA LYS A 6 23.06 13.82 -13.14
C LYS A 6 23.13 14.20 -11.67
N ILE A 7 22.93 13.21 -10.80
CA ILE A 7 22.94 13.40 -9.34
C ILE A 7 24.26 13.93 -8.80
N ASN A 8 25.40 13.54 -9.39
CA ASN A 8 26.74 14.03 -9.00
C ASN A 8 26.96 15.51 -9.28
N GLU A 9 26.09 16.19 -10.04
CA GLU A 9 26.09 17.65 -10.15
C GLU A 9 25.48 18.30 -8.91
N LEU A 10 24.61 17.59 -8.21
CA LEU A 10 23.93 18.02 -6.99
C LEU A 10 24.74 17.64 -5.74
N LEU A 11 25.10 16.35 -5.58
CA LEU A 11 25.76 15.84 -4.38
C LEU A 11 27.28 15.92 -4.49
N ILE A 12 27.83 17.12 -4.31
CA ILE A 12 29.28 17.36 -4.30
C ILE A 12 29.75 17.58 -2.85
N PRO A 13 30.69 16.75 -2.34
CA PRO A 13 31.20 16.92 -0.98
C PRO A 13 31.69 18.34 -0.69
N GLY A 14 31.28 18.89 0.44
CA GLY A 14 31.68 20.23 0.88
C GLY A 14 30.99 21.41 0.16
N LYS A 15 30.12 21.16 -0.82
CA LYS A 15 29.38 22.21 -1.52
C LYS A 15 28.10 22.57 -0.76
N LEU A 16 27.91 23.87 -0.52
CA LEU A 16 26.60 24.40 -0.09
C LEU A 16 25.68 24.54 -1.30
N ILE A 17 24.49 23.93 -1.22
CA ILE A 17 23.51 23.94 -2.30
C ILE A 17 22.25 24.63 -1.78
N GLU A 18 21.83 25.68 -2.48
CA GLU A 18 20.55 26.34 -2.20
C GLU A 18 19.39 25.47 -2.72
N VAL A 19 18.42 25.24 -1.85
CA VAL A 19 17.19 24.48 -2.15
C VAL A 19 15.97 25.34 -1.86
N GLY A 20 14.81 24.93 -2.35
CA GLY A 20 13.52 25.54 -2.02
C GLY A 20 13.03 25.21 -0.62
N ASP A 21 11.83 25.68 -0.29
CA ASP A 21 11.17 25.38 0.98
C ASP A 21 10.96 23.89 1.17
N ALA A 22 11.18 23.42 2.40
CA ALA A 22 10.92 22.05 2.76
C ALA A 22 9.41 21.82 2.95
N THR A 23 8.89 20.78 2.30
CA THR A 23 7.54 20.27 2.56
C THR A 23 7.64 19.06 3.47
N VAL A 24 6.86 19.04 4.55
CA VAL A 24 6.83 17.95 5.51
C VAL A 24 5.45 17.30 5.46
N SER A 25 5.42 15.99 5.24
CA SER A 25 4.21 15.17 5.28
C SER A 25 4.49 13.84 5.98
N THR A 26 3.45 13.19 6.45
CA THR A 26 3.55 11.78 6.85
C THR A 26 3.56 10.88 5.62
N GLY A 27 4.09 9.66 5.79
CA GLY A 27 4.16 8.63 4.74
C GLY A 27 4.02 7.24 5.35
N GLY A 28 4.16 6.23 4.50
CA GLY A 28 3.96 4.84 4.88
C GLY A 28 2.48 4.44 4.96
N ALA A 29 2.21 3.14 5.05
CA ALA A 29 0.86 2.59 5.00
C ALA A 29 -0.08 3.18 6.06
N VAL A 30 0.40 3.35 7.31
CA VAL A 30 -0.43 3.89 8.40
C VAL A 30 -0.97 5.29 8.07
N ALA A 31 -0.11 6.17 7.57
CA ALA A 31 -0.54 7.52 7.24
C ALA A 31 -1.25 7.60 5.88
N ASN A 32 -0.69 7.01 4.82
CA ASN A 32 -1.28 7.12 3.48
C ASN A 32 -2.60 6.34 3.38
N THR A 33 -2.60 5.05 3.74
CA THR A 33 -3.82 4.23 3.67
C THR A 33 -4.77 4.58 4.81
N GLY A 34 -4.28 4.64 6.04
CA GLY A 34 -5.14 4.86 7.21
C GLY A 34 -5.81 6.23 7.24
N LEU A 35 -5.10 7.33 6.96
CA LEU A 35 -5.72 8.66 6.89
C LEU A 35 -6.63 8.80 5.67
N ALA A 36 -6.30 8.15 4.54
CA ALA A 36 -7.21 8.12 3.39
C ALA A 36 -8.52 7.40 3.74
N MET A 37 -8.48 6.24 4.42
CA MET A 37 -9.69 5.57 4.91
C MET A 37 -10.52 6.50 5.81
N LYS A 38 -9.86 7.23 6.73
CA LYS A 38 -10.53 8.21 7.59
C LYS A 38 -11.22 9.32 6.79
N ILE A 39 -10.53 9.89 5.79
CA ILE A 39 -11.07 10.95 4.91
C ILE A 39 -12.27 10.43 4.10
N LEU A 40 -12.22 9.16 3.68
CA LEU A 40 -13.28 8.50 2.93
C LEU A 40 -14.48 8.08 3.80
N GLY A 41 -14.43 8.29 5.11
CA GLY A 41 -15.53 8.06 6.04
C GLY A 41 -15.37 6.79 6.89
N GLY A 42 -14.29 6.03 6.73
CA GLY A 42 -14.03 4.82 7.51
C GLY A 42 -13.81 5.11 9.00
N ASN A 43 -14.26 4.20 9.86
CA ASN A 43 -13.93 4.20 11.29
C ASN A 43 -12.58 3.50 11.50
N VAL A 44 -11.52 4.28 11.64
CA VAL A 44 -10.14 3.78 11.59
C VAL A 44 -9.39 4.13 12.87
N SER A 45 -8.69 3.14 13.43
CA SER A 45 -7.64 3.33 14.44
C SER A 45 -6.29 3.13 13.78
N LEU A 46 -5.33 4.02 14.06
CA LEU A 46 -4.01 4.03 13.46
C LEU A 46 -2.99 3.54 14.48
N LEU A 47 -2.39 2.37 14.21
CA LEU A 47 -1.35 1.78 15.03
C LEU A 47 0.01 1.93 14.36
N GLY A 48 0.99 2.44 15.08
CA GLY A 48 2.35 2.59 14.58
C GLY A 48 3.34 2.78 15.70
N LYS A 49 4.63 2.65 15.40
CA LYS A 49 5.71 2.84 16.36
C LYS A 49 6.59 4.02 15.96
N ILE A 50 6.78 4.96 16.86
CA ILE A 50 7.57 6.16 16.64
C ILE A 50 8.60 6.36 17.77
N GLY A 51 9.65 7.13 17.51
CA GLY A 51 10.59 7.55 18.54
C GLY A 51 10.06 8.72 19.38
N ASN A 52 10.64 8.88 20.54
CA ASN A 52 10.43 10.05 21.40
C ASN A 52 11.31 11.22 20.91
N ASP A 53 11.07 11.69 19.70
CA ASP A 53 11.90 12.69 19.00
C ASP A 53 11.05 13.73 18.24
N ALA A 54 11.74 14.67 17.58
CA ALA A 54 11.09 15.75 16.83
C ALA A 54 10.22 15.23 15.69
N PHE A 55 10.62 14.15 14.97
CA PHE A 55 9.84 13.55 13.90
C PHE A 55 8.59 12.85 14.44
N GLY A 56 8.69 12.20 15.60
CA GLY A 56 7.54 11.64 16.32
C GLY A 56 6.52 12.71 16.70
N GLY A 57 7.01 13.89 17.13
CA GLY A 57 6.15 15.06 17.37
C GLY A 57 5.42 15.53 16.11
N ILE A 58 6.08 15.51 14.96
CA ILE A 58 5.47 15.86 13.66
C ILE A 58 4.38 14.85 13.30
N VAL A 59 4.65 13.55 13.41
CA VAL A 59 3.66 12.49 13.13
C VAL A 59 2.40 12.71 13.95
N LYS A 60 2.54 12.87 15.28
CA LYS A 60 1.41 13.15 16.19
C LYS A 60 0.63 14.39 15.77
N GLY A 61 1.34 15.46 15.40
CA GLY A 61 0.73 16.71 14.94
C GLY A 61 -0.11 16.54 13.68
N VAL A 62 0.36 15.73 12.73
CA VAL A 62 -0.40 15.41 11.50
C VAL A 62 -1.62 14.56 11.81
N LEU A 63 -1.49 13.47 12.58
CA LEU A 63 -2.63 12.62 12.93
C LEU A 63 -3.73 13.42 13.67
N LYS A 64 -3.33 14.30 14.60
CA LYS A 64 -4.25 15.19 15.30
C LYS A 64 -5.00 16.14 14.35
N LYS A 65 -4.34 16.65 13.30
CA LYS A 65 -4.98 17.52 12.29
C LYS A 65 -6.13 16.82 11.57
N TYR A 66 -6.03 15.51 11.38
CA TYR A 66 -7.08 14.70 10.76
C TYR A 66 -8.05 14.09 11.78
N GLU A 67 -7.95 14.44 13.07
CA GLU A 67 -8.79 13.89 14.14
C GLU A 67 -8.79 12.35 14.13
N ALA A 68 -7.67 11.75 13.73
CA ALA A 68 -7.52 10.31 13.68
C ALA A 68 -7.29 9.76 15.10
N LYS A 69 -7.99 8.68 15.44
CA LYS A 69 -7.67 7.90 16.64
C LYS A 69 -6.32 7.22 16.36
N ASP A 70 -5.33 7.50 17.20
CA ASP A 70 -4.02 6.89 17.10
C ASP A 70 -3.68 6.06 18.34
N GLU A 71 -3.09 4.90 18.10
CA GLU A 71 -2.53 4.00 19.10
C GLU A 71 -1.00 3.95 18.89
N LEU A 72 -0.38 5.13 18.84
CA LEU A 72 1.05 5.25 18.60
C LEU A 72 1.86 4.77 19.80
N LEU A 73 2.69 3.77 19.57
CA LEU A 73 3.69 3.30 20.51
C LEU A 73 4.92 4.20 20.46
N ILE A 74 5.40 4.62 21.63
CA ILE A 74 6.54 5.51 21.73
C ILE A 74 7.76 4.71 22.19
N SER A 75 8.78 4.68 21.34
CA SER A 75 10.07 4.08 21.69
C SER A 75 11.01 5.14 22.26
N ASP A 76 11.67 4.80 23.37
CA ASP A 76 12.75 5.62 23.94
C ASP A 76 14.13 5.21 23.39
N THR A 77 14.22 4.13 22.63
CA THR A 77 15.48 3.55 22.11
C THR A 77 15.66 3.71 20.61
N GLU A 78 14.57 3.70 19.83
CA GLU A 78 14.59 3.88 18.38
C GLU A 78 14.12 5.28 18.00
N ALA A 79 14.73 5.84 16.94
CA ALA A 79 14.26 7.07 16.31
C ALA A 79 12.98 6.82 15.50
N THR A 80 12.19 7.85 15.30
CA THR A 80 11.07 7.80 14.36
C THR A 80 11.57 7.54 12.94
N SER A 81 10.89 6.67 12.19
CA SER A 81 11.15 6.46 10.76
C SER A 81 10.94 7.75 9.98
N TYR A 82 11.85 8.04 9.05
CA TYR A 82 11.72 9.19 8.15
C TYR A 82 12.37 8.93 6.79
N THR A 83 11.93 9.68 5.79
CA THR A 83 12.53 9.70 4.46
C THR A 83 12.80 11.13 4.03
N VAL A 84 14.04 11.42 3.64
CA VAL A 84 14.37 12.67 2.95
C VAL A 84 14.21 12.44 1.45
N VAL A 85 13.27 13.15 0.84
CA VAL A 85 13.03 13.07 -0.60
C VAL A 85 13.74 14.24 -1.27
N VAL A 86 14.76 13.93 -2.08
CA VAL A 86 15.45 14.91 -2.89
C VAL A 86 14.80 14.96 -4.26
N ALA A 87 14.07 16.03 -4.56
CA ALA A 87 13.36 16.25 -5.82
C ALA A 87 14.05 17.36 -6.61
N ALA A 88 14.99 17.01 -7.47
CA ALA A 88 15.71 17.96 -8.31
C ALA A 88 15.10 18.01 -9.73
N PRO A 89 14.92 19.21 -10.33
CA PRO A 89 14.39 19.33 -11.69
C PRO A 89 15.27 18.61 -12.72
N GLY A 90 14.69 17.65 -13.45
CA GLY A 90 15.35 16.94 -14.55
C GLY A 90 15.89 15.56 -14.20
N ILE A 91 15.80 15.12 -12.95
CA ILE A 91 16.07 13.75 -12.51
C ILE A 91 14.91 13.24 -11.66
N ASP A 92 14.74 11.93 -11.60
CA ASP A 92 13.75 11.32 -10.72
C ASP A 92 14.13 11.53 -9.24
N ARG A 93 13.15 11.41 -8.36
CA ARG A 93 13.29 11.59 -6.91
C ARG A 93 14.23 10.55 -6.31
N ILE A 94 15.00 10.99 -5.31
CA ILE A 94 15.90 10.12 -4.55
C ILE A 94 15.37 10.07 -3.12
N PHE A 95 15.27 8.87 -2.57
CA PHE A 95 14.77 8.60 -1.24
C PHE A 95 15.91 8.18 -0.33
N LEU A 96 16.20 8.99 0.70
CA LEU A 96 17.15 8.66 1.76
C LEU A 96 16.33 8.24 2.99
N HIS A 97 16.19 6.94 3.18
CA HIS A 97 15.29 6.35 4.16
C HIS A 97 15.99 5.86 5.42
N ASN A 98 15.46 6.26 6.57
CA ASN A 98 15.80 5.69 7.88
C ASN A 98 14.56 4.92 8.40
N PRO A 99 14.61 3.59 8.54
CA PRO A 99 13.48 2.79 9.00
C PRO A 99 13.12 3.02 10.48
N GLY A 100 14.09 3.42 11.30
CA GLY A 100 13.86 3.74 12.72
C GLY A 100 13.07 2.67 13.46
N ALA A 101 12.08 3.11 14.26
CA ALA A 101 11.24 2.26 15.08
C ALA A 101 10.42 1.22 14.30
N ASN A 102 10.21 1.39 13.00
CA ASN A 102 9.53 0.37 12.17
C ASN A 102 10.29 -0.96 12.15
N ASN A 103 11.63 -0.92 12.25
CA ASN A 103 12.45 -2.15 12.33
C ASN A 103 12.26 -2.95 13.60
N ALA A 104 11.63 -2.38 14.62
CA ALA A 104 11.38 -2.98 15.93
C ALA A 104 9.86 -3.02 16.24
N PHE A 105 9.03 -3.16 15.23
CA PHE A 105 7.61 -3.44 15.41
C PHE A 105 7.38 -4.96 15.44
N TYR A 106 6.60 -5.43 16.40
CA TYR A 106 6.39 -6.86 16.66
C TYR A 106 4.88 -7.17 16.80
N ALA A 107 4.52 -8.44 16.74
CA ALA A 107 3.14 -8.89 16.93
C ALA A 107 2.58 -8.48 18.30
N GLU A 108 3.42 -8.45 19.34
CA GLU A 108 3.06 -8.02 20.69
C GLU A 108 2.77 -6.52 20.81
N ASP A 109 3.24 -5.73 19.85
CA ASP A 109 2.97 -4.29 19.80
C ASP A 109 1.50 -3.97 19.44
N ILE A 110 0.73 -4.97 18.98
CA ILE A 110 -0.71 -4.81 18.73
C ILE A 110 -1.48 -5.06 20.04
N PRO A 111 -2.16 -4.05 20.62
CA PRO A 111 -2.94 -4.25 21.82
C PRO A 111 -4.12 -5.21 21.59
N GLU A 112 -4.37 -6.12 22.53
CA GLU A 112 -5.51 -7.06 22.41
C GLU A 112 -6.86 -6.35 22.43
N GLU A 113 -6.95 -5.25 23.13
CA GLU A 113 -8.16 -4.42 23.18
C GLU A 113 -8.54 -3.85 21.81
N ASP A 114 -7.55 -3.49 20.98
CA ASP A 114 -7.82 -2.96 19.63
C ASP A 114 -8.34 -4.04 18.67
N LEU A 115 -8.00 -5.31 18.92
CA LEU A 115 -8.49 -6.44 18.14
C LEU A 115 -9.91 -6.87 18.50
N LYS A 116 -10.43 -6.49 19.67
CA LYS A 116 -11.77 -6.94 20.13
C LYS A 116 -12.89 -6.41 19.27
N ASP A 117 -12.80 -5.13 18.87
CA ASP A 117 -13.85 -4.42 18.14
C ASP A 117 -13.49 -4.22 16.66
N ALA A 118 -12.30 -4.63 16.24
CA ALA A 118 -11.87 -4.52 14.86
C ALA A 118 -12.59 -5.54 13.96
N ALA A 119 -13.09 -5.06 12.82
CA ALA A 119 -13.62 -5.90 11.75
C ALA A 119 -12.50 -6.31 10.78
N LEU A 120 -11.55 -5.40 10.51
CA LEU A 120 -10.47 -5.57 9.56
C LEU A 120 -9.17 -4.99 10.13
N PHE A 121 -8.09 -5.75 10.01
CA PHE A 121 -6.72 -5.31 10.26
C PHE A 121 -5.98 -5.22 8.93
N HIS A 122 -5.49 -4.04 8.61
CA HIS A 122 -4.64 -3.83 7.43
C HIS A 122 -3.20 -3.59 7.84
N PHE A 123 -2.27 -4.36 7.29
CA PHE A 123 -0.83 -4.24 7.53
C PHE A 123 -0.11 -3.93 6.22
N GLY A 124 0.69 -2.87 6.21
CA GLY A 124 1.45 -2.47 5.04
C GLY A 124 2.95 -2.44 5.26
N TYR A 125 3.66 -2.81 4.20
CA TYR A 125 5.10 -2.68 4.00
C TYR A 125 6.00 -3.57 4.87
N PRO A 126 5.70 -4.87 5.04
CA PRO A 126 6.60 -5.78 5.77
C PRO A 126 8.01 -5.80 5.19
N THR A 127 8.17 -5.50 3.92
CA THR A 127 9.43 -5.50 3.17
C THR A 127 10.45 -4.46 3.63
N ILE A 128 10.00 -3.38 4.26
CA ILE A 128 10.85 -2.32 4.80
C ILE A 128 10.88 -2.30 6.34
N MET A 129 10.40 -3.36 6.98
CA MET A 129 10.37 -3.53 8.43
C MET A 129 11.21 -4.75 8.81
N ARG A 130 12.41 -4.52 9.35
CA ARG A 130 13.40 -5.58 9.59
C ARG A 130 12.87 -6.76 10.40
N SER A 131 12.11 -6.50 11.46
CA SER A 131 11.47 -7.54 12.28
C SER A 131 10.58 -8.47 11.47
N MET A 132 9.90 -7.97 10.42
CA MET A 132 8.90 -8.70 9.64
C MET A 132 9.49 -9.67 8.60
N TYR A 133 10.75 -9.46 8.18
CA TYR A 133 11.38 -10.34 7.18
C TYR A 133 12.53 -11.21 7.71
N LEU A 134 12.99 -10.97 8.93
CA LEU A 134 13.98 -11.86 9.54
C LEU A 134 13.40 -13.26 9.80
N ASN A 135 14.27 -14.26 9.83
CA ASN A 135 13.93 -15.66 10.10
C ASN A 135 12.78 -16.15 9.21
N ASP A 136 12.88 -15.90 7.90
CA ASP A 136 11.87 -16.30 6.92
C ASP A 136 10.46 -15.75 7.24
N GLY A 137 10.37 -14.56 7.83
CA GLY A 137 9.11 -13.87 8.12
C GLY A 137 8.37 -14.37 9.36
N ASP A 138 9.05 -15.04 10.30
CA ASP A 138 8.40 -15.62 11.48
C ASP A 138 7.54 -14.62 12.25
N GLU A 139 8.00 -13.37 12.41
CA GLU A 139 7.26 -12.35 13.12
C GLU A 139 6.01 -11.86 12.36
N LEU A 140 6.13 -11.70 11.02
CA LEU A 140 4.99 -11.36 10.17
C LEU A 140 3.90 -12.46 10.24
N ILE A 141 4.31 -13.72 10.15
CA ILE A 141 3.39 -14.87 10.24
C ILE A 141 2.72 -14.91 11.61
N LYS A 142 3.48 -14.75 12.69
CA LYS A 142 2.98 -14.69 14.05
C LYS A 142 1.94 -13.59 14.23
N MET A 143 2.22 -12.41 13.70
CA MET A 143 1.33 -11.24 13.75
C MET A 143 0.01 -11.51 13.01
N MET A 144 0.07 -11.91 11.74
CA MET A 144 -1.14 -12.16 10.94
C MET A 144 -1.97 -13.31 11.51
N LYS A 145 -1.32 -14.37 11.99
CA LYS A 145 -1.97 -15.49 12.67
C LYS A 145 -2.70 -15.05 13.94
N ARG A 146 -2.02 -14.25 14.80
CA ARG A 146 -2.60 -13.72 16.04
C ARG A 146 -3.84 -12.89 15.78
N VAL A 147 -3.79 -11.99 14.78
CA VAL A 147 -4.93 -11.16 14.39
C VAL A 147 -6.11 -12.03 13.93
N LYS A 148 -5.83 -13.04 13.09
CA LYS A 148 -6.85 -13.96 12.60
C LYS A 148 -7.46 -14.81 13.72
N GLU A 149 -6.64 -15.29 14.65
CA GLU A 149 -7.11 -16.04 15.84
C GLU A 149 -7.97 -15.18 16.79
N ALA A 150 -7.77 -13.86 16.79
CA ALA A 150 -8.63 -12.90 17.48
C ALA A 150 -9.98 -12.66 16.79
N GLY A 151 -10.23 -13.32 15.65
CA GLY A 151 -11.47 -13.21 14.88
C GLY A 151 -11.57 -11.91 14.08
N VAL A 152 -10.46 -11.36 13.62
CA VAL A 152 -10.40 -10.15 12.79
C VAL A 152 -10.02 -10.56 11.37
N ALA A 153 -10.67 -9.98 10.36
CA ALA A 153 -10.26 -10.14 8.97
C ALA A 153 -8.91 -9.46 8.73
N THR A 154 -8.10 -10.03 7.84
CA THR A 154 -6.73 -9.56 7.61
C THR A 154 -6.52 -9.04 6.20
N SER A 155 -5.82 -7.93 6.08
CA SER A 155 -5.38 -7.38 4.79
C SER A 155 -3.89 -7.07 4.84
N MET A 156 -3.19 -7.28 3.73
CA MET A 156 -1.75 -7.02 3.63
C MET A 156 -1.39 -6.36 2.32
N ASP A 157 -0.56 -5.31 2.39
CA ASP A 157 0.13 -4.68 1.25
C ASP A 157 1.64 -4.92 1.34
N LEU A 158 2.32 -4.68 0.24
CA LEU A 158 3.77 -4.77 0.14
C LEU A 158 4.38 -3.39 -0.11
N ALA A 159 5.69 -3.34 -0.19
CA ALA A 159 6.45 -2.22 -0.75
C ALA A 159 7.63 -2.78 -1.55
N SER A 160 8.15 -1.98 -2.46
CA SER A 160 9.32 -2.34 -3.27
C SER A 160 10.52 -2.73 -2.41
N VAL A 161 11.27 -3.71 -2.86
CA VAL A 161 12.48 -4.21 -2.20
C VAL A 161 13.70 -3.71 -2.95
N ASP A 162 14.62 -3.08 -2.24
CA ASP A 162 15.96 -2.78 -2.77
C ASP A 162 16.80 -4.07 -2.78
N ASP A 163 17.18 -4.51 -3.96
CA ASP A 163 17.94 -5.75 -4.18
C ASP A 163 19.31 -5.76 -3.47
N SER A 164 19.89 -4.59 -3.25
CA SER A 164 21.15 -4.42 -2.51
C SER A 164 21.02 -4.49 -0.99
N SER A 165 19.80 -4.37 -0.47
CA SER A 165 19.49 -4.35 0.97
C SER A 165 19.50 -5.73 1.61
N GLU A 166 19.35 -5.79 2.94
CA GLU A 166 19.13 -7.04 3.69
C GLU A 166 17.81 -7.71 3.24
N ALA A 167 16.76 -6.93 3.01
CA ALA A 167 15.48 -7.42 2.50
C ALA A 167 15.58 -8.01 1.08
N GLY A 168 16.53 -7.52 0.24
CA GLY A 168 16.80 -8.07 -1.10
C GLY A 168 17.34 -9.49 -1.10
N LYS A 169 17.88 -9.95 0.04
CA LYS A 169 18.46 -11.29 0.21
C LYS A 169 17.45 -12.30 0.78
N VAL A 170 16.26 -11.85 1.15
CA VAL A 170 15.19 -12.68 1.71
C VAL A 170 14.56 -13.52 0.60
N ASN A 171 14.24 -14.77 0.90
CA ASN A 171 13.42 -15.60 0.03
C ASN A 171 11.94 -15.21 0.19
N TRP A 172 11.54 -14.13 -0.48
CA TRP A 172 10.19 -13.59 -0.37
C TRP A 172 9.10 -14.56 -0.81
N ARG A 173 9.37 -15.41 -1.82
CA ARG A 173 8.43 -16.47 -2.21
C ARG A 173 8.10 -17.35 -1.01
N HIS A 174 9.12 -17.81 -0.28
CA HIS A 174 8.94 -18.66 0.89
C HIS A 174 8.19 -17.92 2.02
N VAL A 175 8.51 -16.65 2.26
CA VAL A 175 7.77 -15.83 3.24
C VAL A 175 6.30 -15.70 2.85
N LEU A 176 6.01 -15.40 1.57
CA LEU A 176 4.63 -15.27 1.08
C LEU A 176 3.86 -16.61 1.18
N GLU A 177 4.46 -17.73 0.80
CA GLU A 177 3.84 -19.07 0.96
C GLU A 177 3.45 -19.36 2.41
N ARG A 178 4.25 -18.91 3.38
CA ARG A 178 4.02 -19.12 4.81
C ARG A 178 2.96 -18.17 5.40
N VAL A 179 2.92 -16.92 4.98
CA VAL A 179 2.01 -15.91 5.55
C VAL A 179 0.63 -15.91 4.89
N MET A 180 0.55 -16.24 3.59
CA MET A 180 -0.67 -16.12 2.79
C MET A 180 -1.90 -16.86 3.36
N PRO A 181 -1.78 -18.04 4.02
CA PRO A 181 -2.92 -18.68 4.66
C PRO A 181 -3.58 -17.84 5.77
N TYR A 182 -2.89 -16.83 6.28
CA TYR A 182 -3.38 -15.91 7.31
C TYR A 182 -3.79 -14.55 6.75
N VAL A 183 -3.75 -14.36 5.42
CA VAL A 183 -4.13 -13.11 4.74
C VAL A 183 -5.44 -13.33 3.99
N ASP A 184 -6.49 -12.61 4.39
CA ASP A 184 -7.80 -12.71 3.72
C ASP A 184 -7.83 -11.85 2.44
N ILE A 185 -7.26 -10.65 2.50
CA ILE A 185 -7.27 -9.68 1.41
C ILE A 185 -5.84 -9.24 1.13
N PHE A 186 -5.29 -9.62 -0.02
CA PHE A 186 -3.94 -9.27 -0.43
C PHE A 186 -3.97 -8.17 -1.49
N VAL A 187 -3.24 -7.06 -1.29
CA VAL A 187 -3.38 -5.85 -2.10
C VAL A 187 -2.07 -5.26 -2.64
N PRO A 188 -1.13 -6.08 -3.14
CA PRO A 188 0.19 -5.64 -3.59
C PRO A 188 0.14 -4.89 -4.94
N SER A 189 1.28 -4.30 -5.36
CA SER A 189 1.48 -3.95 -6.77
C SER A 189 2.00 -5.14 -7.58
N VAL A 190 1.73 -5.13 -8.88
CA VAL A 190 2.14 -6.22 -9.78
C VAL A 190 3.66 -6.35 -9.87
N GLU A 191 4.37 -5.23 -9.83
CA GLU A 191 5.83 -5.19 -9.88
C GLU A 191 6.46 -5.77 -8.61
N GLU A 192 5.98 -5.34 -7.42
CA GLU A 192 6.43 -5.87 -6.13
C GLU A 192 6.22 -7.37 -6.04
N LEU A 193 5.03 -7.82 -6.44
CA LEU A 193 4.67 -9.21 -6.40
C LEU A 193 5.52 -10.06 -7.36
N CYS A 194 5.70 -9.60 -8.61
CA CYS A 194 6.52 -10.28 -9.59
C CYS A 194 7.99 -10.38 -9.11
N TYR A 195 8.56 -9.29 -8.61
CA TYR A 195 9.91 -9.30 -8.03
C TYR A 195 10.06 -10.36 -6.93
N MET A 196 9.08 -10.50 -6.06
CA MET A 196 9.14 -11.44 -4.93
C MET A 196 8.90 -12.90 -5.33
N LEU A 197 8.05 -13.14 -6.32
CA LEU A 197 7.72 -14.48 -6.77
C LEU A 197 8.65 -14.99 -7.88
N ASP A 198 9.07 -14.11 -8.79
CA ASP A 198 9.83 -14.48 -9.98
C ASP A 198 10.72 -13.31 -10.46
N LYS A 199 11.92 -13.22 -9.87
CA LYS A 199 12.88 -12.16 -10.22
C LYS A 199 13.32 -12.19 -11.69
N GLU A 200 13.42 -13.39 -12.29
CA GLU A 200 13.83 -13.54 -13.69
C GLU A 200 12.74 -12.97 -14.61
N ARG A 201 11.51 -13.26 -14.32
CA ARG A 201 10.35 -12.69 -15.03
C ARG A 201 10.26 -11.18 -14.85
N PHE A 202 10.50 -10.67 -13.65
CA PHE A 202 10.53 -9.23 -13.40
C PHE A 202 11.64 -8.53 -14.21
N GLN A 203 12.83 -9.13 -14.32
CA GLN A 203 13.91 -8.63 -15.17
C GLN A 203 13.52 -8.64 -16.67
N GLU A 204 12.89 -9.72 -17.15
CA GLU A 204 12.34 -9.80 -18.51
C GLU A 204 11.33 -8.67 -18.78
N TRP A 205 10.45 -8.36 -17.81
CA TRP A 205 9.53 -7.24 -17.94
C TRP A 205 10.26 -5.90 -18.05
N GLN A 206 11.28 -5.68 -17.24
CA GLN A 206 12.10 -4.45 -17.29
C GLN A 206 12.82 -4.32 -18.65
N GLU A 207 13.39 -5.39 -19.17
CA GLU A 207 14.01 -5.40 -20.50
C GLU A 207 12.99 -5.12 -21.61
N ARG A 208 11.80 -5.71 -21.54
CA ARG A 208 10.72 -5.51 -22.50
C ARG A 208 10.13 -4.10 -22.44
N ALA A 209 10.05 -3.51 -21.28
CA ALA A 209 9.56 -2.14 -21.08
C ALA A 209 10.55 -1.08 -21.61
N ALA A 210 11.85 -1.38 -21.62
CA ALA A 210 12.92 -0.47 -22.03
C ALA A 210 12.88 0.88 -21.26
N GLU A 211 12.38 1.95 -21.88
CA GLU A 211 12.27 3.28 -21.27
C GLU A 211 10.84 3.61 -20.76
N CYS A 212 9.87 2.71 -20.99
CA CYS A 212 8.49 2.87 -20.55
C CYS A 212 8.30 2.36 -19.12
N ASP A 213 7.20 2.74 -18.51
CA ASP A 213 6.78 2.12 -17.24
C ASP A 213 6.44 0.63 -17.49
N VAL A 214 6.95 -0.25 -16.62
CA VAL A 214 6.73 -1.70 -16.73
C VAL A 214 5.25 -2.03 -16.79
N THR A 215 4.42 -1.34 -16.02
CA THR A 215 2.99 -1.63 -15.96
C THR A 215 2.26 -1.36 -17.28
N GLU A 216 2.77 -0.46 -18.12
CA GLU A 216 2.15 -0.10 -19.41
C GLU A 216 2.28 -1.20 -20.48
N ILE A 217 3.25 -2.12 -20.31
CA ILE A 217 3.52 -3.18 -21.29
C ILE A 217 2.96 -4.54 -20.89
N LEU A 218 2.35 -4.66 -19.71
CA LEU A 218 1.84 -5.92 -19.20
C LEU A 218 0.52 -6.32 -19.88
N ASP A 219 0.45 -7.59 -20.27
CA ASP A 219 -0.77 -8.23 -20.72
C ASP A 219 -1.48 -8.88 -19.52
N VAL A 220 -2.77 -8.60 -19.36
CA VAL A 220 -3.52 -9.07 -18.20
C VAL A 220 -3.53 -10.60 -18.11
N GLU A 221 -3.77 -11.28 -19.24
CA GLU A 221 -3.88 -12.75 -19.27
C GLU A 221 -2.53 -13.47 -19.14
N LYS A 222 -1.46 -12.87 -19.71
CA LYS A 222 -0.14 -13.51 -19.77
C LYS A 222 0.77 -13.14 -18.60
N ASP A 223 0.66 -11.88 -18.12
CA ASP A 223 1.59 -11.33 -17.15
C ASP A 223 0.96 -11.22 -15.76
N VAL A 224 -0.28 -10.69 -15.67
CA VAL A 224 -0.93 -10.36 -14.38
C VAL A 224 -1.62 -11.58 -13.77
N LYS A 225 -2.50 -12.22 -14.54
CA LYS A 225 -3.31 -13.36 -14.07
C LYS A 225 -2.50 -14.54 -13.51
N PRO A 226 -1.38 -14.96 -14.12
CA PRO A 226 -0.58 -16.05 -13.55
C PRO A 226 -0.02 -15.75 -12.16
N LEU A 227 0.34 -14.49 -11.85
CA LEU A 227 0.77 -14.08 -10.51
C LEU A 227 -0.42 -14.12 -9.53
N ALA A 228 -1.59 -13.67 -9.98
CA ALA A 228 -2.80 -13.74 -9.18
C ALA A 228 -3.18 -15.19 -8.83
N ASP A 229 -3.17 -16.08 -9.82
CA ASP A 229 -3.44 -17.52 -9.62
C ASP A 229 -2.46 -18.16 -8.64
N GLU A 230 -1.21 -17.71 -8.62
CA GLU A 230 -0.19 -18.20 -7.69
C GLU A 230 -0.51 -17.76 -6.26
N CYS A 231 -0.88 -16.50 -6.04
CA CYS A 231 -1.30 -16.00 -4.72
C CYS A 231 -2.56 -16.72 -4.20
N MET A 232 -3.53 -16.95 -5.06
CA MET A 232 -4.74 -17.69 -4.70
C MET A 232 -4.41 -19.12 -4.29
N LYS A 233 -3.48 -19.80 -4.99
CA LYS A 233 -2.99 -21.15 -4.62
C LYS A 233 -2.22 -21.15 -3.30
N MET A 234 -1.53 -20.06 -2.95
CA MET A 234 -0.85 -19.91 -1.66
C MET A 234 -1.84 -19.70 -0.50
N GLY A 235 -3.10 -19.38 -0.77
CA GLY A 235 -4.15 -19.27 0.24
C GLY A 235 -4.79 -17.90 0.41
N ALA A 236 -4.45 -16.90 -0.41
CA ALA A 236 -5.17 -15.64 -0.45
C ALA A 236 -6.65 -15.89 -0.79
N LYS A 237 -7.57 -15.16 -0.15
CA LYS A 237 -9.00 -15.31 -0.42
C LYS A 237 -9.54 -14.27 -1.39
N MET A 238 -8.97 -13.07 -1.32
CA MET A 238 -9.19 -11.99 -2.28
C MET A 238 -7.86 -11.34 -2.61
N LEU A 239 -7.66 -11.00 -3.87
CA LEU A 239 -6.48 -10.30 -4.37
C LEU A 239 -6.90 -9.06 -5.15
N LEU A 240 -6.35 -7.91 -4.76
CA LEU A 240 -6.39 -6.67 -5.54
C LEU A 240 -4.96 -6.35 -6.00
N LEU A 241 -4.63 -6.63 -7.23
CA LEU A 241 -3.30 -6.43 -7.80
C LEU A 241 -3.24 -5.08 -8.54
N LYS A 242 -2.54 -4.13 -7.97
CA LYS A 242 -2.38 -2.79 -8.55
C LYS A 242 -1.43 -2.84 -9.74
N CYS A 243 -1.90 -2.41 -10.92
CA CYS A 243 -1.16 -2.46 -12.18
C CYS A 243 -0.79 -1.07 -12.71
N GLY A 244 -0.54 -0.10 -11.82
CA GLY A 244 -0.14 1.26 -12.19
C GLY A 244 -1.18 2.00 -13.02
N VAL A 245 -0.72 2.72 -14.06
CA VAL A 245 -1.57 3.53 -14.94
C VAL A 245 -2.68 2.70 -15.63
N PRO A 246 -2.46 1.50 -16.15
CA PRO A 246 -3.51 0.69 -16.75
C PRO A 246 -4.72 0.41 -15.85
N GLY A 247 -4.50 0.21 -14.54
CA GLY A 247 -5.61 -0.07 -13.63
C GLY A 247 -5.28 -1.07 -12.52
N MET A 248 -6.23 -1.93 -12.18
CA MET A 248 -6.07 -2.96 -11.16
C MET A 248 -6.83 -4.24 -11.53
N TYR A 249 -6.21 -5.36 -11.23
CA TYR A 249 -6.81 -6.68 -11.38
C TYR A 249 -7.35 -7.15 -10.03
N PHE A 250 -8.54 -7.69 -10.02
CA PHE A 250 -9.17 -8.24 -8.83
C PHE A 250 -9.62 -9.68 -9.09
N CYS A 251 -9.37 -10.56 -8.15
CA CYS A 251 -9.99 -11.89 -8.13
C CYS A 251 -10.29 -12.34 -6.69
N SER A 252 -11.27 -13.24 -6.58
CA SER A 252 -11.72 -13.77 -5.30
C SER A 252 -11.99 -15.28 -5.38
N ALA A 253 -11.84 -15.94 -4.24
CA ALA A 253 -12.06 -17.39 -4.09
C ALA A 253 -13.55 -17.77 -4.10
N SER A 254 -13.81 -19.08 -3.98
CA SER A 254 -15.16 -19.61 -3.88
C SER A 254 -15.89 -19.15 -2.62
N LYS A 255 -17.20 -19.28 -2.63
CA LYS A 255 -18.06 -18.94 -1.49
C LYS A 255 -17.64 -19.66 -0.20
N GLU A 256 -17.27 -20.94 -0.30
CA GLU A 256 -16.83 -21.74 0.84
C GLU A 256 -15.55 -21.19 1.47
N VAL A 257 -14.63 -20.67 0.63
CA VAL A 257 -13.37 -20.08 1.08
C VAL A 257 -13.61 -18.70 1.68
N LEU A 258 -14.42 -17.85 1.02
CA LEU A 258 -14.76 -16.53 1.55
C LEU A 258 -15.53 -16.58 2.87
N SER A 259 -16.35 -17.62 3.08
CA SER A 259 -17.05 -17.85 4.35
C SER A 259 -16.13 -18.14 5.55
N GLN A 260 -14.82 -18.30 5.33
CA GLN A 260 -13.81 -18.42 6.39
C GLN A 260 -13.25 -17.07 6.83
N ILE A 261 -13.59 -15.97 6.14
CA ILE A 261 -13.27 -14.63 6.57
C ILE A 261 -14.11 -14.29 7.81
N SER A 262 -13.57 -13.47 8.69
CA SER A 262 -14.28 -13.08 9.90
C SER A 262 -15.68 -12.53 9.63
N GLU A 263 -16.67 -13.02 10.35
CA GLU A 263 -18.05 -12.51 10.29
C GLU A 263 -18.15 -11.02 10.71
N ARG A 264 -17.17 -10.51 11.48
CA ARG A 264 -17.13 -9.08 11.85
C ARG A 264 -16.95 -8.14 10.66
N LEU A 265 -16.45 -8.67 9.53
CA LEU A 265 -16.31 -7.88 8.30
C LEU A 265 -17.67 -7.64 7.62
N GLU A 266 -18.70 -8.42 7.99
CA GLU A 266 -20.06 -8.35 7.41
C GLU A 266 -20.05 -8.44 5.86
N LEU A 267 -19.10 -9.20 5.30
CA LEU A 267 -18.93 -9.36 3.86
C LEU A 267 -20.12 -10.06 3.24
N ASP A 268 -20.73 -9.48 2.19
CA ASP A 268 -21.71 -10.19 1.35
C ASP A 268 -20.98 -11.23 0.49
N VAL A 269 -20.81 -12.43 1.06
CA VAL A 269 -20.06 -13.52 0.43
C VAL A 269 -20.65 -13.91 -0.93
N ASP A 270 -21.97 -13.80 -1.12
CA ASP A 270 -22.62 -14.13 -2.39
C ASP A 270 -22.27 -13.11 -3.49
N ALA A 271 -22.16 -11.82 -3.13
CA ALA A 271 -21.77 -10.79 -4.06
C ALA A 271 -20.26 -10.86 -4.41
N TRP A 272 -19.42 -11.25 -3.45
CA TRP A 272 -17.98 -11.20 -3.58
C TRP A 272 -17.31 -12.49 -4.07
N ALA A 273 -17.99 -13.66 -4.02
CA ALA A 273 -17.39 -14.93 -4.40
C ALA A 273 -17.20 -15.09 -5.92
N GLU A 274 -16.11 -15.76 -6.31
CA GLU A 274 -15.82 -16.16 -7.68
C GLU A 274 -15.84 -15.00 -8.69
N LYS A 275 -15.34 -13.85 -8.26
CA LYS A 275 -15.23 -12.66 -9.11
C LYS A 275 -13.84 -12.55 -9.73
N GLU A 276 -13.81 -12.04 -10.96
CA GLU A 276 -12.60 -11.71 -11.69
C GLU A 276 -12.86 -10.45 -12.52
N TYR A 277 -12.09 -9.37 -12.29
CA TYR A 277 -12.24 -8.09 -12.96
C TYR A 277 -10.88 -7.46 -13.29
N PHE A 278 -10.83 -6.74 -14.40
CA PHE A 278 -9.79 -5.74 -14.62
C PHE A 278 -10.44 -4.36 -14.67
N GLU A 279 -10.22 -3.58 -13.63
CA GLU A 279 -10.73 -2.22 -13.52
C GLU A 279 -9.71 -1.23 -14.08
N LYS A 280 -10.02 -0.60 -15.21
CA LYS A 280 -9.18 0.44 -15.81
C LYS A 280 -9.16 1.69 -14.93
N SER A 281 -8.00 2.35 -14.85
CA SER A 281 -7.87 3.65 -14.20
C SER A 281 -8.72 4.72 -14.89
N TYR A 282 -9.15 5.72 -14.13
CA TYR A 282 -9.78 6.92 -14.69
C TYR A 282 -8.70 7.94 -15.11
N VAL A 283 -9.01 8.72 -16.13
CA VAL A 283 -8.12 9.80 -16.59
C VAL A 283 -8.09 10.90 -15.50
N PRO A 284 -6.93 11.17 -14.89
CA PRO A 284 -6.83 12.21 -13.88
C PRO A 284 -6.95 13.61 -14.51
N GLU A 285 -7.40 14.61 -13.74
CA GLU A 285 -7.46 16.00 -14.21
C GLU A 285 -6.08 16.56 -14.56
N ARG A 286 -5.08 16.10 -13.83
CA ARG A 286 -3.65 16.39 -14.01
C ARG A 286 -2.85 15.35 -13.26
N VAL A 287 -1.57 15.21 -13.59
CA VAL A 287 -0.62 14.36 -12.84
C VAL A 287 0.45 15.25 -12.22
N LEU A 288 0.47 15.34 -10.90
CA LEU A 288 1.48 16.08 -10.13
C LEU A 288 2.42 15.13 -9.39
N SER A 289 1.91 14.03 -8.84
CA SER A 289 2.68 13.02 -8.12
C SER A 289 1.98 11.68 -8.16
N GLY A 290 2.72 10.59 -8.38
CA GLY A 290 2.20 9.21 -8.24
C GLY A 290 2.24 8.70 -6.79
N THR A 291 2.81 9.47 -5.86
CA THR A 291 3.01 9.04 -4.47
C THR A 291 1.67 8.84 -3.76
N GLY A 292 1.50 7.66 -3.17
CA GLY A 292 0.31 7.31 -2.39
C GLY A 292 -0.92 6.91 -3.23
N ALA A 293 -0.86 6.92 -4.57
CA ALA A 293 -2.00 6.50 -5.39
C ALA A 293 -2.39 5.04 -5.12
N GLY A 294 -1.44 4.14 -4.95
CA GLY A 294 -1.67 2.76 -4.54
C GLY A 294 -2.33 2.67 -3.16
N ASP A 295 -1.75 3.35 -2.16
CA ASP A 295 -2.26 3.37 -0.78
C ASP A 295 -3.70 3.88 -0.70
N THR A 296 -3.99 4.98 -1.42
CA THR A 296 -5.33 5.57 -1.40
C THR A 296 -6.35 4.75 -2.18
N SER A 297 -5.93 4.05 -3.23
CA SER A 297 -6.77 3.05 -3.91
C SER A 297 -7.11 1.89 -2.98
N ILE A 298 -6.14 1.37 -2.22
CA ILE A 298 -6.37 0.34 -1.18
C ILE A 298 -7.34 0.86 -0.12
N ALA A 299 -7.10 2.09 0.37
CA ALA A 299 -7.97 2.71 1.35
C ALA A 299 -9.43 2.78 0.88
N ALA A 300 -9.65 3.22 -0.36
CA ALA A 300 -10.97 3.28 -0.95
C ALA A 300 -11.62 1.90 -1.14
N PHE A 301 -10.84 0.93 -1.63
CA PHE A 301 -11.30 -0.45 -1.79
C PHE A 301 -11.77 -1.07 -0.47
N LEU A 302 -10.91 -1.00 0.56
CA LEU A 302 -11.22 -1.56 1.88
C LEU A 302 -12.37 -0.82 2.56
N THR A 303 -12.43 0.52 2.47
CA THR A 303 -13.53 1.30 3.02
C THR A 303 -14.86 0.97 2.32
N ALA A 304 -14.87 0.93 0.98
CA ALA A 304 -16.08 0.59 0.22
C ALA A 304 -16.57 -0.85 0.55
N MET A 305 -15.65 -1.79 0.69
CA MET A 305 -15.98 -3.17 1.09
C MET A 305 -16.60 -3.22 2.50
N THR A 306 -16.04 -2.50 3.48
CA THR A 306 -16.59 -2.43 4.84
C THR A 306 -17.91 -1.65 4.91
N ASP A 307 -18.17 -0.78 3.95
CA ASP A 307 -19.45 -0.06 3.79
C ASP A 307 -20.52 -0.89 3.06
N GLY A 308 -20.22 -2.15 2.71
CA GLY A 308 -21.15 -3.07 2.06
C GLY A 308 -21.35 -2.84 0.56
N CYS A 309 -20.42 -2.15 -0.11
CA CYS A 309 -20.44 -2.01 -1.57
C CYS A 309 -20.20 -3.35 -2.29
N THR A 310 -20.69 -3.46 -3.53
CA THR A 310 -20.34 -4.57 -4.40
C THR A 310 -18.88 -4.51 -4.82
N PRO A 311 -18.28 -5.64 -5.27
CA PRO A 311 -16.91 -5.65 -5.79
C PRO A 311 -16.67 -4.62 -6.91
N GLU A 312 -17.60 -4.52 -7.85
CA GLU A 312 -17.51 -3.58 -8.96
C GLU A 312 -17.49 -2.12 -8.48
N GLU A 313 -18.39 -1.78 -7.56
CA GLU A 313 -18.45 -0.43 -6.98
C GLU A 313 -17.19 -0.11 -6.17
N ALA A 314 -16.69 -1.06 -5.37
CA ALA A 314 -15.45 -0.91 -4.61
C ALA A 314 -14.24 -0.68 -5.54
N LEU A 315 -14.16 -1.38 -6.67
CA LEU A 315 -13.12 -1.19 -7.68
C LEU A 315 -13.23 0.16 -8.38
N HIS A 316 -14.44 0.60 -8.76
CA HIS A 316 -14.67 1.92 -9.33
C HIS A 316 -14.22 3.04 -8.40
N LEU A 317 -14.57 2.95 -7.11
CA LEU A 317 -14.17 3.92 -6.08
C LEU A 317 -12.67 3.90 -5.84
N ALA A 318 -12.04 2.72 -5.81
CA ALA A 318 -10.60 2.58 -5.69
C ALA A 318 -9.85 3.23 -6.86
N ALA A 319 -10.24 2.94 -8.09
CA ALA A 319 -9.64 3.53 -9.29
C ALA A 319 -9.86 5.06 -9.35
N GLY A 320 -11.05 5.53 -8.98
CA GLY A 320 -11.39 6.96 -8.91
C GLY A 320 -10.59 7.70 -7.84
N THR A 321 -10.38 7.07 -6.69
CA THR A 321 -9.56 7.63 -5.60
C THR A 321 -8.09 7.74 -6.02
N GLY A 322 -7.51 6.70 -6.61
CA GLY A 322 -6.14 6.74 -7.15
C GLY A 322 -5.96 7.84 -8.20
N ALA A 323 -6.90 7.96 -9.14
CA ALA A 323 -6.88 9.02 -10.17
C ALA A 323 -7.04 10.44 -9.57
N SER A 324 -7.73 10.58 -8.45
CA SER A 324 -7.85 11.85 -7.72
C SER A 324 -6.60 12.17 -6.93
N CYS A 325 -5.96 11.17 -6.31
CA CYS A 325 -4.72 11.29 -5.55
C CYS A 325 -3.59 11.89 -6.40
N VAL A 326 -3.36 11.38 -7.60
CA VAL A 326 -2.25 11.85 -8.48
C VAL A 326 -2.38 13.30 -8.92
N ALA A 327 -3.53 13.93 -8.72
CA ALA A 327 -3.77 15.33 -9.04
C ALA A 327 -3.23 16.30 -7.96
N ALA A 328 -2.64 15.79 -6.88
CA ALA A 328 -1.98 16.54 -5.81
C ALA A 328 -0.51 16.15 -5.63
N TYR A 329 0.23 16.93 -4.85
CA TYR A 329 1.64 16.62 -4.53
C TYR A 329 1.78 15.62 -3.38
N ASP A 330 0.81 15.56 -2.49
CA ASP A 330 0.74 14.63 -1.36
C ASP A 330 -0.37 13.59 -1.58
N SER A 331 -0.38 12.54 -0.77
CA SER A 331 -1.30 11.42 -0.90
C SER A 331 -2.76 11.71 -0.49
N LEU A 332 -3.03 12.85 0.18
CA LEU A 332 -4.32 13.07 0.84
C LEU A 332 -5.11 14.25 0.28
N SER A 333 -4.43 15.35 -0.09
CA SER A 333 -5.13 16.60 -0.45
C SER A 333 -5.91 16.54 -1.77
N GLY A 334 -5.62 15.54 -2.61
CA GLY A 334 -6.36 15.29 -3.87
C GLY A 334 -7.63 14.44 -3.70
N LEU A 335 -7.84 13.83 -2.54
CA LEU A 335 -8.93 12.88 -2.33
C LEU A 335 -10.30 13.54 -2.42
N LYS A 336 -11.25 12.77 -2.92
CA LYS A 336 -12.66 13.13 -3.04
C LYS A 336 -13.52 12.17 -2.20
N SER A 337 -14.65 12.65 -1.70
CA SER A 337 -15.61 11.77 -1.05
C SER A 337 -16.18 10.73 -2.02
N PHE A 338 -16.68 9.61 -1.50
CA PHE A 338 -17.36 8.61 -2.33
C PHE A 338 -18.56 9.17 -3.08
N GLU A 339 -19.28 10.13 -2.48
CA GLU A 339 -20.40 10.81 -3.16
C GLU A 339 -19.93 11.60 -4.38
N GLU A 340 -18.84 12.36 -4.26
CA GLU A 340 -18.25 13.10 -5.39
C GLU A 340 -17.72 12.16 -6.48
N LEU A 341 -17.09 11.05 -6.08
CA LEU A 341 -16.59 10.04 -7.03
C LEU A 341 -17.75 9.38 -7.78
N ARG A 342 -18.81 8.93 -7.10
CA ARG A 342 -20.01 8.36 -7.72
C ARG A 342 -20.61 9.33 -8.74
N LYS A 343 -20.81 10.59 -8.36
CA LYS A 343 -21.32 11.63 -9.28
C LYS A 343 -20.45 11.78 -10.53
N LYS A 344 -19.13 11.77 -10.36
CA LYS A 344 -18.18 11.91 -11.47
C LYS A 344 -18.19 10.69 -12.38
N ILE A 345 -18.26 9.49 -11.81
CA ILE A 345 -18.35 8.22 -12.53
C ILE A 345 -19.66 8.14 -13.32
N ASP A 346 -20.80 8.45 -12.68
CA ASP A 346 -22.12 8.44 -13.31
C ASP A 346 -22.23 9.49 -14.44
N ALA A 347 -21.48 10.59 -14.33
CA ALA A 347 -21.37 11.60 -15.37
C ALA A 347 -20.47 11.17 -16.57
N GLY A 348 -19.93 9.97 -16.55
CA GLY A 348 -19.11 9.41 -17.62
C GLY A 348 -17.62 9.81 -17.53
N TRP A 349 -17.03 9.73 -16.35
CA TRP A 349 -15.59 9.95 -16.20
C TRP A 349 -14.80 8.99 -17.08
N GLU A 350 -13.98 9.56 -17.98
CA GLU A 350 -13.24 8.80 -18.98
C GLU A 350 -12.21 7.87 -18.34
N LYS A 351 -12.14 6.64 -18.88
CA LYS A 351 -11.10 5.67 -18.51
C LYS A 351 -9.87 5.78 -19.40
N VAL A 352 -8.73 5.40 -18.85
CA VAL A 352 -7.48 5.27 -19.63
C VAL A 352 -7.69 4.24 -20.75
N LYS A 353 -7.10 4.49 -21.93
CA LYS A 353 -7.30 3.68 -23.13
C LYS A 353 -6.67 2.30 -23.03
#